data_94460786a4bcbe8031ac083fa0d14366
#
_entry.id   94460786a4bcbe8031ac083fa0d14366
#
_cell.length_a   1.000
_cell.length_b   1.000
_cell.length_c   1.000
_cell.angle_alpha   90.00
_cell.angle_beta   90.00
_cell.angle_gamma   90.00
#
_symmetry.space_group_name_H-M   'P 1'
#
loop_
_entity.id
_entity.type
_entity.pdbx_description
1 polymer ?
#
loop_
_entity_poly.entity_id
_entity_poly.type
_entity_poly.pdbx_seq_one_letter_code
_entity_poly.pdbx_strand_id
1 'polypeptide(L)'
;IIVMRHPENGSVKRFANSSRVPVINAGDGSNEHPSQALLDLYTIQKELSENNKSLDGLRIALVGDLKYGRAVHSLCKILSFYSNVKLNLISPKELKLPPELLNQLNEAGLNLSETENLEDGISEVDIIYVTRIQEERFKSKSDANKYRGLLSLNQSIYTANCEPNTV
;
A
#
# COMPACT_ATOMS: atom_id res chain seq x y z
N ILE A 1 3.51 22.78 15.76
CA ILE A 1 3.17 21.55 15.03
C ILE A 1 3.08 20.40 16.03
N ILE A 2 2.05 19.54 15.87
CA ILE A 2 1.90 18.31 16.64
C ILE A 2 2.03 17.14 15.68
N VAL A 3 2.83 16.14 16.00
CA VAL A 3 2.89 14.85 15.30
C VAL A 3 2.17 13.83 16.16
N MET A 4 1.10 13.23 15.63
CA MET A 4 0.21 12.36 16.39
C MET A 4 0.10 10.96 15.78
N ARG A 5 0.20 9.92 16.62
CA ARG A 5 -0.10 8.53 16.30
C ARG A 5 -1.11 7.99 17.31
N HIS A 6 -2.13 7.29 16.83
CA HIS A 6 -3.20 6.79 17.70
C HIS A 6 -3.73 5.43 17.22
N PRO A 7 -4.15 4.52 18.10
CA PRO A 7 -4.66 3.20 17.72
C PRO A 7 -6.07 3.23 17.11
N GLU A 8 -6.84 4.30 17.28
CA GLU A 8 -8.21 4.43 16.81
C GLU A 8 -8.28 5.14 15.46
N ASN A 9 -9.05 4.59 14.53
CA ASN A 9 -9.30 5.17 13.21
C ASN A 9 -9.95 6.55 13.29
N GLY A 10 -9.48 7.51 12.49
CA GLY A 10 -10.03 8.86 12.41
C GLY A 10 -9.72 9.77 13.61
N SER A 11 -9.04 9.26 14.62
CA SER A 11 -8.73 10.03 15.84
C SER A 11 -7.87 11.26 15.58
N VAL A 12 -6.87 11.14 14.70
CA VAL A 12 -5.98 12.24 14.35
C VAL A 12 -6.75 13.35 13.64
N LYS A 13 -7.66 13.03 12.74
CA LYS A 13 -8.52 14.01 12.07
C LYS A 13 -9.45 14.72 13.07
N ARG A 14 -10.08 13.96 13.99
CA ARG A 14 -10.93 14.55 15.04
C ARG A 14 -10.13 15.52 15.94
N PHE A 15 -8.92 15.13 16.33
CA PHE A 15 -8.04 15.99 17.12
C PHE A 15 -7.62 17.25 16.32
N ALA A 16 -7.23 17.10 15.05
CA ALA A 16 -6.82 18.20 14.20
C ALA A 16 -7.91 19.26 14.02
N ASN A 17 -9.18 18.84 13.91
CA ASN A 17 -10.34 19.75 13.79
C ASN A 17 -10.53 20.66 15.01
N SER A 18 -10.02 20.26 16.18
CA SER A 18 -10.10 21.03 17.43
C SER A 18 -8.77 21.71 17.78
N SER A 19 -7.71 21.45 17.03
CA SER A 19 -6.36 21.96 17.29
C SER A 19 -6.18 23.37 16.74
N ARG A 20 -5.49 24.23 17.50
CA ARG A 20 -5.06 25.56 17.06
C ARG A 20 -3.74 25.56 16.29
N VAL A 21 -3.07 24.41 16.22
CA VAL A 21 -1.78 24.26 15.54
C VAL A 21 -1.88 23.13 14.51
N PRO A 22 -1.05 23.15 13.44
CA PRO A 22 -1.01 22.08 12.45
C PRO A 22 -0.73 20.73 13.09
N VAL A 23 -1.42 19.68 12.59
CA VAL A 23 -1.28 18.29 13.07
C VAL A 23 -0.85 17.41 11.92
N ILE A 24 0.21 16.63 12.13
CA ILE A 24 0.70 15.61 11.20
C ILE A 24 0.21 14.24 11.68
N ASN A 25 -0.47 13.51 10.81
CA ASN A 25 -0.86 12.12 11.06
C ASN A 25 0.33 11.17 10.84
N ALA A 26 0.84 10.61 11.93
CA ALA A 26 1.88 9.56 11.92
C ALA A 26 1.30 8.14 12.12
N GLY A 27 0.04 7.95 11.73
CA GLY A 27 -0.68 6.70 11.73
C GLY A 27 -1.83 6.62 12.73
N ASP A 28 -3.05 6.46 12.24
CA ASP A 28 -4.26 6.28 13.03
C ASP A 28 -4.94 4.94 12.73
N GLY A 29 -4.90 4.05 13.70
CA GLY A 29 -5.51 2.71 13.59
C GLY A 29 -5.04 1.93 12.37
N SER A 30 -5.97 1.36 11.61
CA SER A 30 -5.77 0.78 10.27
C SER A 30 -6.21 1.72 9.15
N ASN A 31 -6.45 2.99 9.45
CA ASN A 31 -6.98 3.96 8.50
C ASN A 31 -5.89 4.51 7.58
N GLU A 32 -5.02 5.39 8.10
CA GLU A 32 -3.99 6.06 7.29
C GLU A 32 -2.65 6.21 8.00
N HIS A 33 -1.60 6.39 7.19
CA HIS A 33 -0.25 6.75 7.60
C HIS A 33 0.41 7.66 6.55
N PRO A 34 -0.06 8.91 6.39
CA PRO A 34 0.39 9.78 5.30
C PRO A 34 1.90 10.04 5.29
N SER A 35 2.51 10.22 6.46
CA SER A 35 3.96 10.45 6.56
C SER A 35 4.78 9.24 6.08
N GLN A 36 4.30 8.00 6.28
CA GLN A 36 4.93 6.82 5.71
C GLN A 36 4.75 6.78 4.20
N ALA A 37 3.55 7.06 3.71
CA ALA A 37 3.29 7.05 2.27
C ALA A 37 4.13 8.10 1.51
N LEU A 38 4.40 9.25 2.11
CA LEU A 38 5.32 10.24 1.54
C LEU A 38 6.77 9.75 1.50
N LEU A 39 7.22 9.02 2.53
CA LEU A 39 8.53 8.40 2.56
C LEU A 39 8.66 7.33 1.46
N ASP A 40 7.64 6.47 1.34
CA ASP A 40 7.59 5.42 0.33
C ASP A 40 7.56 6.02 -1.09
N LEU A 41 6.73 7.05 -1.31
CA LEU A 41 6.66 7.77 -2.58
C LEU A 41 8.02 8.38 -2.98
N TYR A 42 8.73 8.98 -2.03
CA TYR A 42 10.06 9.53 -2.27
C TYR A 42 11.04 8.43 -2.71
N THR A 43 11.01 7.28 -2.04
CA THR A 43 11.86 6.13 -2.38
C THR A 43 11.52 5.61 -3.78
N ILE A 44 10.23 5.40 -4.07
CA ILE A 44 9.74 4.95 -5.38
C ILE A 44 10.20 5.93 -6.48
N GLN A 45 10.00 7.23 -6.28
CA GLN A 45 10.40 8.25 -7.24
C GLN A 45 11.91 8.24 -7.52
N LYS A 46 12.72 8.06 -6.47
CA LYS A 46 14.17 7.98 -6.60
C LYS A 46 14.59 6.78 -7.44
N GLU A 47 14.10 5.58 -7.13
CA GLU A 47 14.41 4.36 -7.86
C GLU A 47 13.93 4.42 -9.33
N LEU A 48 12.73 4.96 -9.57
CA LEU A 48 12.23 5.18 -10.94
C LEU A 48 13.14 6.12 -11.73
N SER A 49 13.61 7.20 -11.10
CA SER A 49 14.48 8.20 -11.75
C SER A 49 15.83 7.60 -12.18
N GLU A 50 16.38 6.68 -11.40
CA GLU A 50 17.61 5.96 -11.75
C GLU A 50 17.43 5.06 -13.01
N ASN A 51 16.20 4.66 -13.29
CA ASN A 51 15.79 3.89 -14.47
C ASN A 51 15.16 4.74 -15.58
N ASN A 52 15.27 6.07 -15.54
CA ASN A 52 14.64 7.02 -16.48
C ASN A 52 13.10 6.86 -16.58
N LYS A 53 12.46 6.44 -15.50
CA LYS A 53 11.00 6.32 -15.35
C LYS A 53 10.46 7.42 -14.45
N SER A 54 9.14 7.63 -14.47
CA SER A 54 8.43 8.61 -13.64
C SER A 54 7.26 7.95 -12.90
N LEU A 55 6.67 8.70 -11.96
CA LEU A 55 5.44 8.26 -11.27
C LEU A 55 4.24 8.23 -12.22
N ASP A 56 4.20 9.07 -13.25
CA ASP A 56 3.22 8.92 -14.32
C ASP A 56 3.52 7.66 -15.14
N GLY A 57 2.52 6.81 -15.30
CA GLY A 57 2.65 5.51 -15.95
C GLY A 57 3.20 4.39 -15.06
N LEU A 58 3.42 4.63 -13.77
CA LEU A 58 3.91 3.63 -12.82
C LEU A 58 3.03 2.38 -12.80
N ARG A 59 3.67 1.21 -12.88
CA ARG A 59 3.06 -0.10 -12.65
C ARG A 59 3.60 -0.64 -11.34
N ILE A 60 2.76 -0.77 -10.31
CA ILE A 60 3.16 -1.19 -8.99
C ILE A 60 2.31 -2.36 -8.49
N ALA A 61 2.96 -3.39 -7.95
CA ALA A 61 2.33 -4.48 -7.23
C ALA A 61 2.31 -4.17 -5.73
N LEU A 62 1.14 -4.18 -5.12
CA LEU A 62 0.93 -4.04 -3.68
C LEU A 62 0.60 -5.42 -3.11
N VAL A 63 1.50 -5.98 -2.30
CA VAL A 63 1.47 -7.39 -1.89
C VAL A 63 1.28 -7.52 -0.38
N GLY A 64 0.32 -8.33 0.06
CA GLY A 64 0.15 -8.72 1.47
C GLY A 64 -1.17 -8.35 2.09
N ASP A 65 -1.15 -7.77 3.30
CA ASP A 65 -2.36 -7.34 4.03
C ASP A 65 -2.82 -5.95 3.55
N LEU A 66 -3.63 -5.92 2.52
CA LEU A 66 -4.17 -4.67 1.96
C LEU A 66 -5.36 -4.13 2.76
N LYS A 67 -5.97 -4.98 3.62
CA LYS A 67 -7.12 -4.60 4.44
C LYS A 67 -6.74 -3.71 5.62
N TYR A 68 -5.67 -4.06 6.32
CA TYR A 68 -5.23 -3.36 7.53
C TYR A 68 -3.95 -2.55 7.30
N GLY A 69 -3.38 -2.61 6.10
CA GLY A 69 -2.14 -1.96 5.70
C GLY A 69 -2.30 -0.45 5.49
N ARG A 70 -2.43 0.33 6.56
CA ARG A 70 -2.68 1.79 6.50
C ARG A 70 -1.67 2.59 5.67
N ALA A 71 -0.42 2.15 5.57
CA ALA A 71 0.58 2.77 4.68
C ALA A 71 0.20 2.56 3.22
N VAL A 72 -0.26 1.34 2.86
CA VAL A 72 -0.79 1.02 1.53
C VAL A 72 -1.99 1.90 1.19
N HIS A 73 -2.94 2.08 2.14
CA HIS A 73 -4.11 2.95 1.92
C HIS A 73 -3.70 4.38 1.56
N SER A 74 -2.78 4.96 2.32
CA SER A 74 -2.28 6.30 2.06
C SER A 74 -1.45 6.37 0.79
N LEU A 75 -0.65 5.36 0.47
CA LEU A 75 0.12 5.28 -0.77
C LEU A 75 -0.80 5.24 -2.00
N CYS A 76 -1.84 4.40 -1.98
CA CYS A 76 -2.84 4.35 -3.06
C CYS A 76 -3.48 5.72 -3.31
N LYS A 77 -3.84 6.44 -2.23
CA LYS A 77 -4.41 7.79 -2.33
C LYS A 77 -3.44 8.80 -2.92
N ILE A 78 -2.15 8.74 -2.59
CA ILE A 78 -1.15 9.63 -3.18
C ILE A 78 -0.93 9.28 -4.65
N LEU A 79 -0.86 8.01 -4.99
CA LEU A 79 -0.67 7.56 -6.37
C LEU A 79 -1.85 7.94 -7.29
N SER A 80 -3.05 8.18 -6.75
CA SER A 80 -4.19 8.65 -7.54
C SER A 80 -4.03 10.09 -8.09
N PHE A 81 -3.02 10.84 -7.66
CA PHE A 81 -2.70 12.15 -8.24
C PHE A 81 -1.81 12.07 -9.50
N TYR A 82 -1.34 10.88 -9.87
CA TYR A 82 -0.48 10.67 -11.04
C TYR A 82 -1.25 9.99 -12.16
N SER A 83 -0.87 10.29 -13.40
CA SER A 83 -1.55 9.83 -14.60
C SER A 83 -1.15 8.40 -14.97
N ASN A 84 -2.11 7.60 -15.48
CA ASN A 84 -1.87 6.26 -16.04
C ASN A 84 -1.21 5.27 -15.08
N VAL A 85 -1.37 5.44 -13.78
CA VAL A 85 -0.85 4.51 -12.76
C VAL A 85 -1.67 3.22 -12.78
N LYS A 86 -0.97 2.08 -12.76
CA LYS A 86 -1.57 0.74 -12.64
C LYS A 86 -1.20 0.12 -11.30
N LEU A 87 -2.22 -0.27 -10.52
CA LEU A 87 -2.05 -0.96 -9.24
C LEU A 87 -2.47 -2.42 -9.38
N ASN A 88 -1.54 -3.33 -9.19
CA ASN A 88 -1.82 -4.75 -9.03
C ASN A 88 -1.97 -5.05 -7.53
N LEU A 89 -3.18 -5.36 -7.09
CA LEU A 89 -3.55 -5.60 -5.70
C LEU A 89 -3.48 -7.10 -5.41
N ILE A 90 -2.44 -7.54 -4.73
CA ILE A 90 -2.14 -8.96 -4.48
C ILE A 90 -2.33 -9.29 -3.01
N SER A 91 -3.41 -9.97 -2.69
CA SER A 91 -3.75 -10.28 -1.30
C SER A 91 -4.65 -11.50 -1.19
N PRO A 92 -4.61 -12.23 -0.06
CA PRO A 92 -5.64 -13.22 0.25
C PRO A 92 -7.03 -12.58 0.23
N LYS A 93 -8.04 -13.34 -0.13
CA LYS A 93 -9.43 -12.87 -0.29
C LYS A 93 -9.96 -12.06 0.90
N GLU A 94 -9.63 -12.47 2.12
CA GLU A 94 -10.07 -11.83 3.37
C GLU A 94 -9.27 -10.56 3.72
N LEU A 95 -8.13 -10.35 3.04
CA LEU A 95 -7.21 -9.23 3.28
C LEU A 95 -7.15 -8.25 2.11
N LYS A 96 -8.15 -8.27 1.23
CA LYS A 96 -8.31 -7.34 0.12
C LYS A 96 -8.46 -5.88 0.60
N LEU A 97 -8.14 -4.97 -0.28
CA LEU A 97 -8.34 -3.53 -0.05
C LEU A 97 -9.80 -3.24 0.35
N PRO A 98 -10.04 -2.34 1.33
CA PRO A 98 -11.41 -1.97 1.71
C PRO A 98 -12.23 -1.49 0.50
N PRO A 99 -13.50 -1.96 0.35
CA PRO A 99 -14.32 -1.62 -0.81
C PRO A 99 -14.50 -0.11 -1.02
N GLU A 100 -14.61 0.65 0.06
CA GLU A 100 -14.77 2.10 0.00
C GLU A 100 -13.53 2.77 -0.63
N LEU A 101 -12.34 2.29 -0.28
CA LEU A 101 -11.10 2.80 -0.86
C LEU A 101 -10.96 2.35 -2.31
N LEU A 102 -11.27 1.08 -2.61
CA LEU A 102 -11.25 0.56 -3.97
C LEU A 102 -12.14 1.40 -4.91
N ASN A 103 -13.35 1.74 -4.45
CA ASN A 103 -14.28 2.60 -5.21
C ASN A 103 -13.69 4.01 -5.43
N GLN A 104 -13.12 4.63 -4.40
CA GLN A 104 -12.47 5.94 -4.52
C GLN A 104 -11.33 5.94 -5.55
N LEU A 105 -10.52 4.88 -5.59
CA LEU A 105 -9.42 4.74 -6.55
C LEU A 105 -9.92 4.53 -7.98
N ASN A 106 -11.00 3.76 -8.16
CA ASN A 106 -11.65 3.59 -9.45
C ASN A 106 -12.24 4.91 -9.97
N GLU A 107 -12.94 5.67 -9.10
CA GLU A 107 -13.48 6.99 -9.42
C GLU A 107 -12.38 8.01 -9.77
N ALA A 108 -11.20 7.88 -9.14
CA ALA A 108 -10.03 8.68 -9.47
C ALA A 108 -9.34 8.27 -10.79
N GLY A 109 -9.81 7.20 -11.44
CA GLY A 109 -9.31 6.77 -12.76
C GLY A 109 -8.07 5.90 -12.74
N LEU A 110 -7.70 5.30 -11.60
CA LEU A 110 -6.60 4.36 -11.57
C LEU A 110 -6.98 3.03 -12.24
N ASN A 111 -6.01 2.42 -12.90
CA ASN A 111 -6.16 1.07 -13.45
C ASN A 111 -5.85 0.05 -12.35
N LEU A 112 -6.89 -0.65 -11.87
CA LEU A 112 -6.79 -1.60 -10.76
C LEU A 112 -6.98 -3.03 -11.24
N SER A 113 -6.11 -3.94 -10.78
CA SER A 113 -6.30 -5.39 -10.93
C SER A 113 -6.16 -6.07 -9.57
N GLU A 114 -6.98 -7.08 -9.29
CA GLU A 114 -6.94 -7.85 -8.04
C GLU A 114 -6.63 -9.32 -8.34
N THR A 115 -5.68 -9.89 -7.60
CA THR A 115 -5.36 -11.32 -7.67
C THR A 115 -4.92 -11.87 -6.32
N GLU A 116 -5.06 -13.18 -6.13
CA GLU A 116 -4.47 -13.92 -5.00
C GLU A 116 -3.15 -14.60 -5.39
N ASN A 117 -2.84 -14.62 -6.70
CA ASN A 117 -1.62 -15.24 -7.24
C ASN A 117 -0.48 -14.20 -7.27
N LEU A 118 0.59 -14.47 -6.53
CA LEU A 118 1.75 -13.60 -6.44
C LEU A 118 2.46 -13.49 -7.79
N GLU A 119 2.70 -14.60 -8.46
CA GLU A 119 3.49 -14.66 -9.70
C GLU A 119 2.83 -13.88 -10.83
N ASP A 120 1.51 -14.04 -11.00
CA ASP A 120 0.74 -13.30 -12.00
C ASP A 120 0.73 -11.79 -11.70
N GLY A 121 0.62 -11.44 -10.42
CA GLY A 121 0.46 -10.05 -9.99
C GLY A 121 1.74 -9.21 -10.03
N ILE A 122 2.93 -9.85 -9.90
CA ILE A 122 4.23 -9.16 -9.95
C ILE A 122 4.83 -9.12 -11.36
N SER A 123 4.18 -9.76 -12.32
CA SER A 123 4.60 -9.73 -13.72
C SER A 123 4.44 -8.31 -14.29
N GLU A 124 5.41 -7.87 -15.07
CA GLU A 124 5.38 -6.58 -15.78
C GLU A 124 5.17 -5.33 -14.90
N VAL A 125 5.63 -5.34 -13.65
CA VAL A 125 5.60 -4.16 -12.77
C VAL A 125 6.96 -3.48 -12.66
N ASP A 126 6.94 -2.20 -12.34
CA ASP A 126 8.15 -1.42 -12.08
C ASP A 126 8.59 -1.54 -10.62
N ILE A 127 7.61 -1.64 -9.71
CA ILE A 127 7.83 -1.68 -8.26
C ILE A 127 7.01 -2.82 -7.63
N ILE A 128 7.61 -3.53 -6.68
CA ILE A 128 6.91 -4.48 -5.80
C ILE A 128 6.95 -3.94 -4.37
N TYR A 129 5.81 -3.53 -3.87
CA TYR A 129 5.63 -3.04 -2.51
C TYR A 129 5.04 -4.14 -1.63
N VAL A 130 5.85 -4.70 -0.74
CA VAL A 130 5.42 -5.81 0.14
C VAL A 130 5.07 -5.28 1.53
N THR A 131 3.85 -5.58 2.00
CA THR A 131 3.44 -5.28 3.37
C THR A 131 3.27 -6.55 4.19
N ARG A 132 3.59 -6.48 5.48
CA ARG A 132 3.41 -7.58 6.42
C ARG A 132 1.93 -7.80 6.77
N ILE A 133 1.61 -8.98 7.26
CA ILE A 133 0.32 -9.24 7.92
C ILE A 133 0.26 -8.43 9.23
N GLN A 134 -0.81 -7.68 9.45
CA GLN A 134 -1.04 -6.83 10.63
C GLN A 134 -1.63 -7.69 11.75
N GLU A 135 -0.83 -8.62 12.32
CA GLU A 135 -1.26 -9.65 13.29
C GLU A 135 -2.06 -9.06 14.47
N GLU A 136 -1.70 -7.86 14.89
CA GLU A 136 -2.34 -7.11 15.97
C GLU A 136 -3.78 -6.67 15.69
N ARG A 137 -4.24 -6.83 14.45
CA ARG A 137 -5.60 -6.49 14.00
C ARG A 137 -6.55 -7.68 13.96
N PHE A 138 -6.03 -8.89 14.14
CA PHE A 138 -6.83 -10.10 14.15
C PHE A 138 -7.37 -10.39 15.56
N LYS A 139 -8.52 -11.10 15.62
CA LYS A 139 -9.13 -11.51 16.89
C LYS A 139 -8.25 -12.48 17.68
N SER A 140 -7.50 -13.31 16.97
CA SER A 140 -6.57 -14.27 17.55
C SER A 140 -5.30 -14.40 16.71
N LYS A 141 -4.20 -14.81 17.35
CA LYS A 141 -2.94 -15.12 16.66
C LYS A 141 -3.09 -16.30 15.68
N SER A 142 -3.98 -17.25 15.97
CA SER A 142 -4.25 -18.38 15.08
C SER A 142 -4.87 -17.94 13.75
N ASP A 143 -5.72 -16.90 13.77
CA ASP A 143 -6.32 -16.36 12.55
C ASP A 143 -5.27 -15.64 11.68
N ALA A 144 -4.35 -14.90 12.27
CA ALA A 144 -3.26 -14.25 11.55
C ALA A 144 -2.26 -15.27 10.96
N ASN A 145 -1.97 -16.36 11.68
CA ASN A 145 -1.03 -17.39 11.23
C ASN A 145 -1.43 -18.09 9.94
N LYS A 146 -2.74 -18.10 9.58
CA LYS A 146 -3.23 -18.65 8.31
C LYS A 146 -2.65 -17.95 7.08
N TYR A 147 -2.27 -16.68 7.23
CA TYR A 147 -1.78 -15.84 6.13
C TYR A 147 -0.26 -15.71 6.13
N ARG A 148 0.41 -16.19 7.18
CA ARG A 148 1.86 -16.09 7.29
C ARG A 148 2.55 -16.92 6.21
N GLY A 149 3.36 -16.28 5.38
CA GLY A 149 4.12 -16.92 4.31
C GLY A 149 3.35 -17.26 3.03
N LEU A 150 2.03 -16.94 2.94
CA LEU A 150 1.25 -17.21 1.72
C LEU A 150 1.74 -16.40 0.51
N LEU A 151 2.18 -15.18 0.72
CA LEU A 151 2.67 -14.27 -0.31
C LEU A 151 4.14 -13.92 -0.03
N SER A 152 4.99 -14.94 -0.03
CA SER A 152 6.42 -14.77 0.25
C SER A 152 7.20 -14.59 -1.04
N LEU A 153 7.65 -13.37 -1.30
CA LEU A 153 8.57 -13.08 -2.39
C LEU A 153 9.96 -13.63 -2.03
N ASN A 154 10.50 -14.48 -2.89
CA ASN A 154 11.85 -15.01 -2.79
C ASN A 154 12.60 -14.82 -4.11
N GLN A 155 13.91 -15.07 -4.10
CA GLN A 155 14.76 -14.86 -5.27
C GLN A 155 14.30 -15.67 -6.50
N SER A 156 13.83 -16.90 -6.32
CA SER A 156 13.38 -17.75 -7.43
C SER A 156 12.15 -17.16 -8.10
N ILE A 157 11.14 -16.75 -7.31
CA ILE A 157 9.91 -16.12 -7.81
C ILE A 157 10.24 -14.80 -8.49
N TYR A 158 11.08 -13.96 -7.87
CA TYR A 158 11.50 -12.69 -8.44
C TYR A 158 12.20 -12.89 -9.80
N THR A 159 13.21 -13.77 -9.87
CA THR A 159 13.99 -14.00 -11.09
C THR A 159 13.13 -14.59 -12.23
N ALA A 160 12.12 -15.39 -11.91
CA ALA A 160 11.27 -16.03 -12.90
C ALA A 160 10.20 -15.09 -13.49
N ASN A 161 9.73 -14.09 -12.73
CA ASN A 161 8.52 -13.33 -13.07
C ASN A 161 8.75 -11.81 -13.24
N CYS A 162 9.86 -11.27 -12.77
CA CYS A 162 10.12 -9.83 -12.80
C CYS A 162 11.12 -9.44 -13.88
N GLU A 163 10.96 -8.22 -14.39
CA GLU A 163 11.96 -7.62 -15.29
C GLU A 163 13.24 -7.24 -14.52
N PRO A 164 14.41 -7.15 -15.19
CA PRO A 164 15.69 -6.83 -14.52
C PRO A 164 15.71 -5.52 -13.74
N ASN A 165 14.86 -4.56 -14.11
CA ASN A 165 14.77 -3.23 -13.49
C ASN A 165 13.54 -3.08 -12.56
N THR A 166 12.88 -4.18 -12.18
CA THR A 166 11.82 -4.16 -11.15
C THR A 166 12.47 -3.99 -9.79
N VAL A 167 11.96 -3.07 -8.98
CA VAL A 167 12.44 -2.75 -7.63
C VAL A 167 11.47 -3.21 -6.56
#